data_acc694f475be8e2e5987d1e7af6f87a0
#
_entry.id   acc694f475be8e2e5987d1e7af6f87a0
#
_cell.length_a   1.000
_cell.length_b   1.000
_cell.length_c   1.000
_cell.angle_alpha   90.00
_cell.angle_beta   90.00
_cell.angle_gamma   90.00
#
_symmetry.space_group_name_H-M   'P 1'
#
loop_
_entity.id
_entity.type
_entity.pdbx_description
1 polymer ?
#
loop_
_entity_poly.entity_id
_entity_poly.type
_entity_poly.pdbx_seq_one_letter_code
_entity_poly.pdbx_strand_id
1 'polypeptide(L)'
;MVERNPVVGYLDETPAVSCPYGDVRRVITGGTGGVANVHIVEVSMGTTHYHEGYDEVYYVLDGRGSLNIDGEIYSLRPGAVAVIPRGIPHSLEARSQDGGSLKFIIFGTPAMAIDDSRAQPRK
;
A
#
# COMPACT_ATOMS: atom_id res chain seq x y z
N MET A 1 7.85 -0.38 -30.47
CA MET A 1 7.35 0.37 -29.31
C MET A 1 5.97 -0.14 -28.94
N VAL A 2 5.76 -0.38 -27.69
CA VAL A 2 4.46 -0.84 -27.20
C VAL A 2 3.61 0.38 -26.86
N GLU A 3 2.45 0.50 -27.51
CA GLU A 3 1.51 1.53 -27.16
C GLU A 3 0.75 1.14 -25.89
N ARG A 4 0.52 2.11 -25.03
CA ARG A 4 -0.29 1.92 -23.84
C ARG A 4 -1.63 2.61 -24.03
N ASN A 5 -2.68 1.90 -23.74
CA ASN A 5 -4.01 2.45 -23.74
C ASN A 5 -4.30 3.13 -22.40
N PRO A 6 -5.11 4.18 -22.39
CA PRO A 6 -5.56 4.73 -21.11
C PRO A 6 -6.30 3.67 -20.30
N VAL A 7 -6.11 3.71 -18.98
CA VAL A 7 -6.80 2.82 -18.05
C VAL A 7 -7.49 3.69 -17.00
N VAL A 8 -8.78 3.46 -16.81
CA VAL A 8 -9.57 4.17 -15.81
C VAL A 8 -10.24 3.12 -14.93
N GLY A 9 -10.08 3.23 -13.62
CA GLY A 9 -10.74 2.37 -12.67
C GLY A 9 -11.49 3.19 -11.64
N TYR A 10 -12.46 2.56 -10.99
CA TYR A 10 -13.30 3.23 -10.00
C TYR A 10 -13.25 2.47 -8.70
N LEU A 11 -12.97 3.17 -7.61
CA LEU A 11 -12.85 2.57 -6.29
C LEU A 11 -14.14 1.84 -5.89
N ASP A 12 -15.28 2.46 -6.13
CA ASP A 12 -16.58 1.89 -5.73
C ASP A 12 -16.98 0.68 -6.58
N GLU A 13 -16.27 0.42 -7.69
CA GLU A 13 -16.50 -0.75 -8.53
C GLU A 13 -15.43 -1.83 -8.33
N THR A 14 -14.48 -1.59 -7.46
CA THR A 14 -13.35 -2.52 -7.22
C THR A 14 -13.59 -3.28 -5.92
N PRO A 15 -13.74 -4.61 -5.98
CA PRO A 15 -13.96 -5.39 -4.75
C PRO A 15 -12.73 -5.36 -3.84
N ALA A 16 -12.98 -5.37 -2.54
CA ALA A 16 -11.91 -5.47 -1.57
C ALA A 16 -11.38 -6.90 -1.50
N VAL A 17 -10.07 -7.03 -1.36
CA VAL A 17 -9.40 -8.31 -1.12
C VAL A 17 -8.51 -8.19 0.10
N SER A 18 -8.16 -9.32 0.72
CA SER A 18 -7.29 -9.34 1.88
C SER A 18 -5.84 -9.08 1.50
N CYS A 19 -5.14 -8.36 2.35
CA CYS A 19 -3.70 -8.15 2.23
C CYS A 19 -3.09 -8.08 3.64
N PRO A 20 -1.75 -8.00 3.79
CA PRO A 20 -1.14 -7.90 5.12
C PRO A 20 -1.65 -6.72 5.96
N TYR A 21 -2.17 -5.68 5.33
CA TYR A 21 -2.70 -4.50 6.02
C TYR A 21 -4.20 -4.61 6.33
N GLY A 22 -4.91 -5.57 5.78
CA GLY A 22 -6.35 -5.70 5.93
C GLY A 22 -7.04 -5.71 4.57
N ASP A 23 -8.00 -4.84 4.36
CA ASP A 23 -8.74 -4.77 3.10
C ASP A 23 -8.05 -3.82 2.13
N VAL A 24 -7.82 -4.30 0.92
CA VAL A 24 -7.24 -3.50 -0.15
C VAL A 24 -8.12 -3.58 -1.39
N ARG A 25 -8.28 -2.44 -2.07
CA ARG A 25 -8.94 -2.36 -3.36
C ARG A 25 -7.89 -2.05 -4.40
N ARG A 26 -7.61 -3.02 -5.27
CA ARG A 26 -6.56 -2.93 -6.28
C ARG A 26 -7.14 -2.33 -7.55
N VAL A 27 -7.25 -1.01 -7.58
CA VAL A 27 -7.95 -0.30 -8.65
C VAL A 27 -7.19 -0.40 -9.97
N ILE A 28 -5.88 -0.19 -9.92
CA ILE A 28 -5.01 -0.28 -11.11
C ILE A 28 -3.87 -1.25 -10.78
N THR A 29 -3.62 -2.17 -11.70
CA THR A 29 -2.51 -3.13 -11.57
C THR A 29 -1.82 -3.30 -12.92
N GLY A 30 -0.70 -4.02 -12.94
CA GLY A 30 -0.08 -4.43 -14.20
C GLY A 30 -0.98 -5.34 -15.03
N GLY A 31 -1.84 -6.13 -14.37
CA GLY A 31 -2.80 -7.00 -15.06
C GLY A 31 -3.89 -6.22 -15.80
N THR A 32 -4.18 -4.99 -15.40
CA THR A 32 -5.13 -4.13 -16.09
C THR A 32 -4.44 -3.14 -17.04
N GLY A 33 -3.13 -3.27 -17.23
CA GLY A 33 -2.37 -2.43 -18.15
C GLY A 33 -1.80 -1.16 -17.56
N GLY A 34 -1.81 -1.03 -16.22
CA GLY A 34 -1.27 0.16 -15.56
C GLY A 34 0.24 0.21 -15.58
N VAL A 35 0.79 1.43 -15.48
CA VAL A 35 2.24 1.67 -15.36
C VAL A 35 2.69 1.57 -13.91
N ALA A 36 1.76 1.62 -12.98
CA ALA A 36 1.98 1.50 -11.54
C ALA A 36 0.79 0.78 -10.94
N ASN A 37 0.99 0.12 -9.81
CA ASN A 37 -0.12 -0.36 -9.00
C ASN A 37 -0.72 0.83 -8.26
N VAL A 38 -2.04 0.93 -8.22
CA VAL A 38 -2.74 1.94 -7.43
C VAL A 38 -3.77 1.22 -6.57
N HIS A 39 -3.49 1.15 -5.28
CA HIS A 39 -4.32 0.44 -4.32
C HIS A 39 -4.85 1.44 -3.29
N ILE A 40 -6.09 1.24 -2.88
CA ILE A 40 -6.67 1.97 -1.75
C ILE A 40 -6.80 0.98 -0.61
N VAL A 41 -6.23 1.34 0.54
CA VAL A 41 -6.17 0.47 1.71
C VAL A 41 -6.82 1.16 2.89
N GLU A 42 -7.60 0.38 3.62
CA GLU A 42 -8.17 0.81 4.89
C GLU A 42 -7.81 -0.23 5.93
N VAL A 43 -7.12 0.17 6.99
CA VAL A 43 -6.47 -0.77 7.90
C VAL A 43 -6.38 -0.23 9.31
N SER A 44 -6.47 -1.12 10.30
CA SER A 44 -6.19 -0.78 11.70
C SER A 44 -4.77 -1.16 12.11
N MET A 45 -4.27 -2.29 11.66
CA MET A 45 -2.91 -2.74 11.95
C MET A 45 -2.44 -3.64 10.82
N GLY A 46 -1.23 -3.37 10.35
CA GLY A 46 -0.60 -4.17 9.30
C GLY A 46 0.61 -4.91 9.81
N THR A 47 0.71 -6.18 9.46
CA THR A 47 1.87 -7.00 9.82
C THR A 47 3.10 -6.59 9.03
N THR A 48 4.28 -6.83 9.62
CA THR A 48 5.54 -6.53 8.96
C THR A 48 5.69 -7.37 7.71
N HIS A 49 6.00 -6.73 6.60
CA HIS A 49 6.23 -7.39 5.32
C HIS A 49 7.12 -6.53 4.44
N TYR A 50 7.54 -7.06 3.31
CA TYR A 50 8.34 -6.33 2.32
C TYR A 50 7.98 -6.81 0.92
N HIS A 51 8.40 -6.03 -0.08
CA HIS A 51 8.21 -6.35 -1.49
C HIS A 51 9.55 -6.32 -2.19
N GLU A 52 9.83 -7.29 -3.05
CA GLU A 52 11.07 -7.33 -3.82
C GLU A 52 10.91 -6.82 -5.25
N GLY A 53 9.69 -6.86 -5.76
CA GLY A 53 9.41 -6.53 -7.16
C GLY A 53 9.10 -5.08 -7.43
N TYR A 54 8.83 -4.26 -6.40
CA TYR A 54 8.44 -2.86 -6.62
C TYR A 54 8.72 -2.01 -5.39
N ASP A 55 8.86 -0.71 -5.64
CA ASP A 55 8.89 0.32 -4.61
C ASP A 55 7.47 0.79 -4.35
N GLU A 56 7.22 1.30 -3.14
CA GLU A 56 5.89 1.80 -2.78
C GLU A 56 5.96 3.26 -2.37
N VAL A 57 4.88 3.99 -2.70
CA VAL A 57 4.65 5.33 -2.17
C VAL A 57 3.28 5.30 -1.50
N TYR A 58 3.23 5.72 -0.25
CA TYR A 58 2.00 5.84 0.53
C TYR A 58 1.59 7.30 0.58
N TYR A 59 0.30 7.54 0.39
CA TYR A 59 -0.31 8.85 0.61
C TYR A 59 -1.50 8.65 1.55
N VAL A 60 -1.40 9.22 2.75
CA VAL A 60 -2.46 9.07 3.76
C VAL A 60 -3.59 10.03 3.46
N LEU A 61 -4.80 9.47 3.33
CA LEU A 61 -6.02 10.25 3.06
C LEU A 61 -6.75 10.60 4.35
N ASP A 62 -6.81 9.67 5.31
CA ASP A 62 -7.59 9.84 6.52
C ASP A 62 -7.00 8.98 7.63
N GLY A 63 -7.23 9.41 8.88
CA GLY A 63 -6.75 8.70 10.04
C GLY A 63 -5.36 9.12 10.47
N ARG A 64 -4.95 8.60 11.65
CA ARG A 64 -3.64 8.86 12.23
C ARG A 64 -3.06 7.57 12.76
N GLY A 65 -1.73 7.49 12.73
CA GLY A 65 -1.06 6.31 13.22
C GLY A 65 0.45 6.43 13.10
N SER A 66 1.10 5.28 13.02
CA SER A 66 2.55 5.21 12.86
C SER A 66 2.93 4.19 11.79
N LEU A 67 4.04 4.46 11.14
CA LEU A 67 4.65 3.59 10.14
C LEU A 67 6.05 3.23 10.60
N ASN A 68 6.32 1.93 10.72
CA ASN A 68 7.63 1.42 11.06
C ASN A 68 8.31 0.99 9.76
N ILE A 69 9.41 1.65 9.41
CA ILE A 69 10.22 1.29 8.24
C ILE A 69 11.58 0.87 8.76
N ASP A 70 11.85 -0.41 8.68
CA ASP A 70 13.13 -1.01 9.06
C ASP A 70 13.56 -0.60 10.49
N GLY A 71 12.60 -0.55 11.40
CA GLY A 71 12.84 -0.22 12.82
C GLY A 71 12.65 1.24 13.19
N GLU A 72 12.54 2.15 12.23
CA GLU A 72 12.30 3.56 12.52
C GLU A 72 10.81 3.89 12.43
N ILE A 73 10.34 4.68 13.38
CA ILE A 73 8.92 5.00 13.51
C ILE A 73 8.66 6.41 12.99
N TYR A 74 7.68 6.51 12.10
CA TYR A 74 7.24 7.77 11.53
C TYR A 74 5.76 7.99 11.81
N SER A 75 5.38 9.21 12.12
CA SER A 75 3.97 9.56 12.34
C SER A 75 3.22 9.63 11.01
N LEU A 76 2.00 9.07 11.00
CA LEU A 76 1.09 9.16 9.87
C LEU A 76 -0.09 10.04 10.23
N ARG A 77 -0.44 10.93 9.32
CA ARG A 77 -1.60 11.82 9.39
C ARG A 77 -2.03 12.16 7.97
N PRO A 78 -3.23 12.70 7.76
CA PRO A 78 -3.65 13.08 6.41
C PRO A 78 -2.63 13.99 5.74
N GLY A 79 -2.27 13.67 4.51
CA GLY A 79 -1.25 14.38 3.75
C GLY A 79 0.17 13.84 3.92
N ALA A 80 0.38 12.85 4.79
CA ALA A 80 1.70 12.21 4.89
C ALA A 80 1.99 11.42 3.62
N VAL A 81 3.22 11.52 3.14
CA VAL A 81 3.70 10.78 1.97
C VAL A 81 4.97 10.04 2.38
N ALA A 82 5.02 8.74 2.14
CA ALA A 82 6.17 7.92 2.47
C ALA A 82 6.61 7.11 1.26
N VAL A 83 7.92 7.00 1.06
CA VAL A 83 8.52 6.14 0.04
C VAL A 83 9.15 4.96 0.75
N ILE A 84 8.77 3.76 0.35
CA ILE A 84 9.31 2.53 0.90
C ILE A 84 9.99 1.78 -0.23
N PRO A 85 11.33 1.79 -0.27
CA PRO A 85 12.05 1.05 -1.31
C PRO A 85 11.79 -0.45 -1.21
N ARG A 86 11.91 -1.14 -2.34
CA ARG A 86 11.78 -2.60 -2.37
C ARG A 86 12.79 -3.25 -1.43
N GLY A 87 12.40 -4.37 -0.85
CA GLY A 87 13.24 -5.12 0.07
C GLY A 87 13.24 -4.58 1.50
N ILE A 88 12.61 -3.44 1.77
CA ILE A 88 12.64 -2.84 3.11
C ILE A 88 11.40 -3.28 3.90
N PRO A 89 11.59 -3.97 5.04
CA PRO A 89 10.45 -4.38 5.88
C PRO A 89 9.74 -3.18 6.48
N HIS A 90 8.42 -3.26 6.52
CA HIS A 90 7.60 -2.18 7.05
C HIS A 90 6.29 -2.71 7.63
N SER A 91 5.74 -1.95 8.55
CA SER A 91 4.45 -2.24 9.19
C SER A 91 3.80 -0.92 9.59
N LEU A 92 2.50 -0.95 9.86
CA LEU A 92 1.82 0.24 10.31
C LEU A 92 0.76 -0.10 11.34
N GLU A 93 0.36 0.93 12.08
CA GLU A 93 -0.65 0.81 13.11
C GLU A 93 -1.45 2.09 13.17
N ALA A 94 -2.78 1.99 13.15
CA ALA A 94 -3.65 3.13 13.31
C ALA A 94 -3.82 3.47 14.79
N ARG A 95 -3.99 4.76 15.09
CA ARG A 95 -4.27 5.20 16.45
C ARG A 95 -5.68 4.81 16.85
N SER A 96 -5.81 4.01 17.92
CA SER A 96 -7.12 3.51 18.36
C SER A 96 -8.05 4.64 18.81
N GLN A 97 -7.49 5.75 19.29
CA GLN A 97 -8.27 6.90 19.75
C GLN A 97 -9.05 7.58 18.63
N ASP A 98 -8.60 7.42 17.39
CA ASP A 98 -9.21 8.08 16.22
C ASP A 98 -10.10 7.11 15.42
N GLY A 99 -10.70 6.15 16.10
CA GLY A 99 -11.52 5.14 15.45
C GLY A 99 -10.74 3.94 14.95
N GLY A 100 -9.43 3.97 15.09
CA GLY A 100 -8.58 2.81 14.85
C GLY A 100 -8.36 2.46 13.39
N SER A 101 -8.48 3.41 12.46
CA SER A 101 -8.34 3.09 11.04
C SER A 101 -7.53 4.15 10.31
N LEU A 102 -6.70 3.69 9.38
CA LEU A 102 -5.97 4.52 8.42
C LEU A 102 -6.48 4.20 7.02
N LYS A 103 -6.72 5.25 6.24
CA LYS A 103 -7.06 5.10 4.83
C LYS A 103 -5.99 5.78 4.00
N PHE A 104 -5.40 5.05 3.07
CA PHE A 104 -4.31 5.59 2.28
C PHE A 104 -4.26 4.96 0.90
N ILE A 105 -3.57 5.67 -0.02
CA ILE A 105 -3.29 5.18 -1.36
C ILE A 105 -1.88 4.60 -1.36
N ILE A 106 -1.73 3.46 -2.00
CA ILE A 106 -0.43 2.87 -2.29
C ILE A 106 -0.20 2.95 -3.80
N PHE A 107 0.94 3.53 -4.17
CA PHE A 107 1.45 3.45 -5.54
C PHE A 107 2.64 2.50 -5.53
N GLY A 108 2.59 1.44 -6.35
CA GLY A 108 3.69 0.50 -6.48
C GLY A 108 4.28 0.55 -7.88
N THR A 109 5.59 0.67 -8.00
CA THR A 109 6.24 0.76 -9.30
C THR A 109 7.51 -0.11 -9.35
N PRO A 110 7.71 -0.89 -10.42
CA PRO A 110 6.83 -1.05 -11.58
C PRO A 110 5.52 -1.75 -11.24
N ALA A 111 4.54 -1.64 -12.11
CA ALA A 111 3.27 -2.31 -11.92
C ALA A 111 3.43 -3.83 -11.97
N MET A 112 2.67 -4.52 -11.13
CA MET A 112 2.68 -5.97 -11.04
C MET A 112 1.26 -6.49 -11.23
N ALA A 113 1.13 -7.67 -11.83
CA ALA A 113 -0.18 -8.32 -12.01
C ALA A 113 -0.67 -8.98 -10.72
N ILE A 114 0.25 -9.37 -9.85
CA ILE A 114 -0.05 -10.03 -8.58
C ILE A 114 0.69 -9.34 -7.45
N ASP A 115 0.20 -9.55 -6.24
CA ASP A 115 0.85 -9.02 -5.04
C ASP A 115 2.16 -9.76 -4.76
N ASP A 116 3.17 -9.01 -4.34
CA ASP A 116 4.50 -9.52 -4.00
C ASP A 116 4.81 -9.23 -2.52
N SER A 117 3.82 -9.42 -1.65
CA SER A 117 4.02 -9.23 -0.21
C SER A 117 4.73 -10.43 0.39
N ARG A 118 5.81 -10.19 1.12
CA ARG A 118 6.61 -11.23 1.74
C ARG A 118 6.76 -10.96 3.23
N ALA A 119 6.64 -12.03 4.02
CA ALA A 119 6.90 -11.92 5.44
C ALA A 119 8.38 -11.62 5.68
N GLN A 120 8.66 -10.85 6.75
CA GLN A 120 10.04 -10.57 7.11
C GLN A 120 10.76 -11.87 7.44
N PRO A 121 11.96 -12.11 6.87
CA PRO A 121 12.71 -13.31 7.16
C PRO A 121 13.03 -13.41 8.64
N ARG A 122 13.00 -14.62 9.16
CA ARG A 122 13.46 -14.88 10.51
C ARG A 122 14.99 -14.86 10.55
N LYS A 123 15.50 -14.29 11.58
CA LYS A 123 16.94 -14.32 11.82
C LYS A 123 17.26 -15.40 12.83
#